data_9b01117d27d732625d12904c3050590d
#
_entry.id   9b01117d27d732625d12904c3050590d
#
_cell.length_a   1.000
_cell.length_b   1.000
_cell.length_c   1.000
_cell.angle_alpha   90.00
_cell.angle_beta   90.00
_cell.angle_gamma   90.00
#
_symmetry.space_group_name_H-M   'P 1'
#
loop_
_entity.id
_entity.type
_entity.pdbx_description
1 polymer ?
#
loop_
_entity_poly.entity_id
_entity_poly.type
_entity_poly.pdbx_seq_one_letter_code
_entity_poly.pdbx_strand_id
1 'polypeptide(L)'
;MGKYIVVSTTSNNKMVLNNISKILLEKRLVSCAQVFNIESTYWWNGDLVDDSEYLLKMKTRKDLYKGVEKIILDNHNYELPEVIFCDIDGYDKYLKWIDEETR
;
A
#
# COMPACT_ATOMS: atom_id res chain seq x y z
N MET A 1 -12.08 16.18 -2.13
CA MET A 1 -11.25 16.05 -2.64
C MET A 1 -9.91 15.88 -2.20
N GLY A 2 -9.48 14.76 -1.82
CA GLY A 2 -8.20 14.50 -1.27
C GLY A 2 -7.11 14.61 -2.30
N LYS A 3 -6.05 15.26 -1.94
CA LYS A 3 -4.82 15.29 -2.71
C LYS A 3 -3.89 14.17 -2.26
N TYR A 4 -4.01 13.72 -1.01
CA TYR A 4 -3.16 12.72 -0.38
C TYR A 4 -3.96 11.47 -0.04
N ILE A 5 -3.28 10.33 -0.13
CA ILE A 5 -3.92 9.03 0.09
C ILE A 5 -3.01 8.10 0.87
N VAL A 6 -3.63 7.11 1.52
CA VAL A 6 -2.94 5.92 2.02
C VAL A 6 -3.33 4.78 1.11
N VAL A 7 -2.34 4.10 0.52
CA VAL A 7 -2.54 2.91 -0.30
C VAL A 7 -2.22 1.69 0.55
N SER A 8 -3.08 0.69 0.50
CA SER A 8 -2.91 -0.53 1.31
C SER A 8 -2.91 -1.78 0.43
N THR A 9 -2.08 -2.73 0.80
CA THR A 9 -2.10 -4.09 0.26
C THR A 9 -1.71 -5.06 1.35
N THR A 10 -2.09 -6.32 1.21
CA THR A 10 -1.79 -7.37 2.19
C THR A 10 -1.08 -8.53 1.52
N SER A 11 -0.30 -9.28 2.29
CA SER A 11 0.32 -10.51 1.81
C SER A 11 0.68 -11.40 2.98
N ASN A 12 0.67 -12.71 2.76
CA ASN A 12 1.16 -13.68 3.72
C ASN A 12 2.69 -13.79 3.70
N ASN A 13 3.34 -13.10 2.79
CA ASN A 13 4.79 -13.12 2.65
C ASN A 13 5.35 -11.70 2.85
N LYS A 14 5.97 -11.47 4.00
CA LYS A 14 6.50 -10.16 4.35
C LYS A 14 7.55 -9.67 3.36
N MET A 15 8.35 -10.58 2.81
CA MET A 15 9.40 -10.21 1.85
C MET A 15 8.83 -9.62 0.57
N VAL A 16 7.65 -10.09 0.15
CA VAL A 16 6.95 -9.51 -1.00
C VAL A 16 6.62 -8.05 -0.73
N LEU A 17 6.07 -7.76 0.46
CA LEU A 17 5.72 -6.39 0.83
C LEU A 17 6.95 -5.50 1.01
N ASN A 18 8.02 -6.05 1.58
CA ASN A 18 9.28 -5.31 1.71
C ASN A 18 9.86 -4.94 0.34
N ASN A 19 9.78 -5.86 -0.62
CA ASN A 19 10.24 -5.61 -1.98
C ASN A 19 9.41 -4.53 -2.67
N ILE A 20 8.08 -4.63 -2.56
CA ILE A 20 7.17 -3.62 -3.11
C ILE A 20 7.47 -2.24 -2.52
N SER A 21 7.63 -2.17 -1.19
CA SER A 21 7.95 -0.92 -0.49
C SER A 21 9.25 -0.30 -1.02
N LYS A 22 10.28 -1.13 -1.17
CA LYS A 22 11.58 -0.66 -1.63
C LYS A 22 11.50 -0.09 -3.04
N ILE A 23 10.85 -0.80 -3.95
CA ILE A 23 10.70 -0.33 -5.33
C ILE A 23 9.97 1.02 -5.36
N LEU A 24 8.85 1.12 -4.63
CA LEU A 24 8.04 2.33 -4.62
C LEU A 24 8.76 3.52 -4.00
N LEU A 25 9.52 3.29 -2.92
CA LEU A 25 10.30 4.35 -2.29
C LEU A 25 11.45 4.80 -3.19
N GLU A 26 12.15 3.87 -3.82
CA GLU A 26 13.26 4.20 -4.73
C GLU A 26 12.80 4.99 -5.95
N LYS A 27 11.59 4.69 -6.43
CA LYS A 27 11.01 5.42 -7.56
C LYS A 27 10.32 6.71 -7.16
N ARG A 28 10.33 7.05 -5.89
CA ARG A 28 9.66 8.25 -5.37
C ARG A 28 8.14 8.25 -5.61
N LEU A 29 7.55 7.09 -5.69
CA LEU A 29 6.09 6.96 -5.87
C LEU A 29 5.34 6.95 -4.56
N VAL A 30 6.01 6.70 -3.44
CA VAL A 30 5.44 6.86 -2.10
C VAL A 30 6.46 7.54 -1.20
N SER A 31 5.99 8.21 -0.15
CA SER A 31 6.85 8.93 0.79
C SER A 31 7.25 8.07 1.98
N CYS A 32 6.42 7.11 2.36
CA CYS A 32 6.74 6.19 3.44
C CYS A 32 5.95 4.90 3.30
N ALA A 33 6.46 3.85 3.93
CA ALA A 33 5.84 2.52 3.93
C ALA A 33 5.91 1.96 5.35
N GLN A 34 4.79 1.41 5.80
CA GLN A 34 4.68 0.84 7.15
C GLN A 34 4.04 -0.54 7.03
N VAL A 35 4.62 -1.53 7.72
CA VAL A 35 4.15 -2.92 7.66
C VAL A 35 3.83 -3.37 9.07
N PHE A 36 2.69 -4.03 9.24
CA PHE A 36 2.35 -4.63 10.52
C PHE A 36 1.57 -5.92 10.34
N ASN A 37 1.60 -6.74 11.38
CA ASN A 37 0.95 -8.05 11.37
C ASN A 37 -0.55 -7.87 11.59
N ILE A 38 -1.35 -8.66 10.88
CA ILE A 38 -2.81 -8.68 11.04
C ILE A 38 -3.32 -10.11 10.99
N GLU A 39 -4.53 -10.29 11.53
CA GLU A 39 -5.30 -11.51 11.38
C GLU A 39 -6.43 -11.20 10.42
N SER A 40 -6.55 -11.97 9.34
CA SER A 40 -7.56 -11.74 8.31
C SER A 40 -8.53 -12.91 8.25
N THR A 41 -9.81 -12.60 8.07
CA THR A 41 -10.84 -13.62 7.83
C THR A 41 -11.62 -13.17 6.60
N TYR A 42 -11.69 -14.03 5.58
CA TYR A 42 -12.29 -13.64 4.30
C TYR A 42 -12.81 -14.84 3.53
N TRP A 43 -13.64 -14.56 2.53
CA TRP A 43 -14.16 -15.56 1.62
C TRP A 43 -13.17 -15.80 0.47
N TRP A 44 -12.89 -17.08 0.21
CA TRP A 44 -12.05 -17.46 -0.91
C TRP A 44 -12.53 -18.82 -1.44
N ASN A 45 -12.88 -18.87 -2.73
CA ASN A 45 -13.33 -20.08 -3.41
C ASN A 45 -14.47 -20.79 -2.66
N GLY A 46 -15.41 -20.02 -2.13
CA GLY A 46 -16.58 -20.57 -1.44
C GLY A 46 -16.35 -20.94 0.01
N ASP A 47 -15.13 -20.78 0.53
CA ASP A 47 -14.79 -21.09 1.91
C ASP A 47 -14.43 -19.86 2.71
N LEU A 48 -14.70 -19.91 4.00
CA LEU A 48 -14.28 -18.87 4.92
C LEU A 48 -12.87 -19.21 5.40
N VAL A 49 -11.92 -18.33 5.14
CA VAL A 49 -10.51 -18.54 5.40
C VAL A 49 -10.03 -17.62 6.52
N ASP A 50 -9.31 -18.19 7.49
CA ASP A 50 -8.57 -17.42 8.50
C ASP A 50 -7.09 -17.47 8.11
N ASP A 51 -6.44 -16.32 8.14
CA ASP A 51 -5.06 -16.22 7.69
C ASP A 51 -4.29 -15.17 8.49
N SER A 52 -3.05 -15.48 8.80
CA SER A 52 -2.14 -14.49 9.35
C SER A 52 -1.46 -13.80 8.17
N GLU A 53 -1.56 -12.49 8.13
CA GLU A 53 -1.02 -11.71 7.04
C GLU A 53 -0.25 -10.52 7.56
N TYR A 54 0.36 -9.80 6.62
CA TYR A 54 0.97 -8.50 6.86
C TYR A 54 0.20 -7.46 6.06
N LEU A 55 0.05 -6.28 6.63
CA LEU A 55 -0.59 -5.15 5.98
C LEU A 55 0.46 -4.09 5.70
N LEU A 56 0.57 -3.69 4.45
CA LEU A 56 1.45 -2.60 4.03
C LEU A 56 0.60 -1.36 3.80
N LYS A 57 0.95 -0.27 4.48
CA LYS A 57 0.33 1.04 4.28
C LYS A 57 1.37 2.01 3.77
N MET A 58 1.02 2.74 2.72
CA MET A 58 1.94 3.68 2.09
C MET A 58 1.25 5.01 1.86
N LYS A 59 1.95 6.10 2.15
CA LYS A 59 1.40 7.44 1.98
C LYS A 59 1.96 8.08 0.74
N THR A 60 1.10 8.70 -0.06
CA THR A 60 1.50 9.34 -1.31
C THR A 60 0.47 10.36 -1.76
N ARG A 61 0.68 10.93 -2.92
CA ARG A 61 -0.28 11.81 -3.57
C ARG A 61 -1.23 10.97 -4.42
N LYS A 62 -2.45 11.44 -4.52
CA LYS A 62 -3.49 10.73 -5.27
C LYS A 62 -3.15 10.63 -6.77
N ASP A 63 -2.48 11.64 -7.31
CA ASP A 63 -2.11 11.64 -8.73
C ASP A 63 -1.06 10.57 -9.08
N LEU A 64 -0.43 9.96 -8.08
CA LEU A 64 0.55 8.89 -8.30
C LEU A 64 -0.06 7.49 -8.15
N TYR A 65 -1.35 7.39 -7.80
CA TYR A 65 -1.96 6.11 -7.45
C TYR A 65 -1.80 5.04 -8.55
N LYS A 66 -2.03 5.39 -9.81
CA LYS A 66 -1.98 4.40 -10.89
C LYS A 66 -0.58 3.78 -11.04
N GLY A 67 0.46 4.59 -10.84
CA GLY A 67 1.82 4.08 -10.84
C GLY A 67 2.10 3.16 -9.66
N VAL A 68 1.56 3.50 -8.48
CA VAL A 68 1.68 2.67 -7.28
C VAL A 68 0.98 1.34 -7.49
N GLU A 69 -0.26 1.38 -7.98
CA GLU A 69 -1.06 0.17 -8.25
C GLU A 69 -0.32 -0.78 -9.18
N LYS A 70 0.24 -0.25 -10.27
CA LYS A 70 0.95 -1.07 -11.25
C LYS A 70 2.13 -1.81 -10.61
N ILE A 71 2.92 -1.12 -9.82
CA ILE A 71 4.08 -1.74 -9.15
C ILE A 71 3.62 -2.83 -8.18
N ILE A 72 2.56 -2.58 -7.43
CA ILE A 72 2.02 -3.58 -6.50
C ILE A 72 1.59 -4.83 -7.28
N LEU A 73 0.82 -4.66 -8.35
CA LEU A 73 0.30 -5.78 -9.12
C LEU A 73 1.42 -6.57 -9.80
N ASP A 74 2.45 -5.88 -10.31
CA ASP A 74 3.56 -6.52 -11.02
C ASP A 74 4.45 -7.35 -10.08
N ASN A 75 4.41 -7.08 -8.77
CA ASN A 75 5.34 -7.69 -7.82
C ASN A 75 4.66 -8.49 -6.71
N HIS A 76 3.35 -8.68 -6.78
CA HIS A 76 2.60 -9.36 -5.73
C HIS A 76 2.61 -10.87 -5.93
N ASN A 77 2.50 -11.62 -4.82
CA ASN A 77 2.45 -13.08 -4.85
C ASN A 77 1.04 -13.64 -4.89
N TYR A 78 0.01 -12.82 -4.71
CA TYR A 78 -1.39 -13.28 -4.78
C TYR A 78 -1.92 -13.16 -6.19
N GLU A 79 -2.83 -14.06 -6.54
CA GLU A 79 -3.56 -14.02 -7.79
C GLU A 79 -4.52 -12.82 -7.81
N LEU A 80 -5.16 -12.55 -6.69
CA LEU A 80 -6.08 -11.42 -6.52
C LEU A 80 -5.69 -10.63 -5.26
N PRO A 81 -4.76 -9.70 -5.38
CA PRO A 81 -4.33 -8.94 -4.19
C PRO A 81 -5.32 -7.83 -3.85
N GLU A 82 -5.39 -7.53 -2.55
CA GLU A 82 -6.07 -6.32 -2.09
C GLU A 82 -5.20 -5.12 -2.46
N VAL A 83 -5.74 -4.18 -3.22
CA VAL A 83 -5.09 -2.90 -3.49
C VAL A 83 -6.16 -1.84 -3.41
N ILE A 84 -6.12 -1.07 -2.34
CA ILE A 84 -7.12 -0.03 -2.07
C ILE A 84 -6.43 1.24 -1.61
N PHE A 85 -7.15 2.34 -1.64
CA PHE A 85 -6.66 3.58 -1.05
C PHE A 85 -7.77 4.33 -0.35
N CYS A 86 -7.37 5.16 0.61
CA CYS A 86 -8.26 6.08 1.30
C CYS A 86 -7.68 7.48 1.20
N ASP A 87 -8.54 8.48 1.04
CA ASP A 87 -8.14 9.88 1.15
C ASP A 87 -7.72 10.15 2.59
N ILE A 88 -6.66 10.93 2.77
CA ILE A 88 -6.21 11.37 4.09
C ILE A 88 -6.05 12.89 4.13
N ASP A 89 -6.13 13.43 5.32
CA ASP A 89 -5.90 14.83 5.58
C ASP A 89 -5.27 14.95 6.97
N GLY A 90 -4.73 16.09 7.28
CA GLY A 90 -4.10 16.25 8.59
C GLY A 90 -3.18 17.47 8.65
N TYR A 91 -2.10 17.32 9.41
CA TYR A 91 -1.14 18.39 9.68
C TYR A 91 -0.45 18.86 8.39
N ASP A 92 -0.62 20.12 8.05
CA ASP A 92 -0.18 20.68 6.76
C ASP A 92 1.30 20.46 6.48
N LYS A 93 2.15 20.60 7.47
CA LYS A 93 3.60 20.42 7.27
C LYS A 93 3.94 18.97 6.94
N TYR A 94 3.23 18.01 7.51
CA TYR A 94 3.43 16.61 7.20
C TYR A 94 2.96 16.29 5.77
N LEU A 95 1.78 16.82 5.40
CA LEU A 95 1.25 16.61 4.05
C LEU A 95 2.18 17.21 3.00
N LYS A 96 2.74 18.38 3.29
CA LYS A 96 3.72 19.00 2.41
C LYS A 96 4.97 18.14 2.26
N TRP A 97 5.38 17.47 3.32
CA TRP A 97 6.50 16.53 3.27
C TRP A 97 6.23 15.40 2.27
N ILE A 98 4.98 14.91 2.21
CA ILE A 98 4.60 13.91 1.20
C ILE A 98 4.84 14.44 -0.21
N ASP A 99 4.46 15.70 -0.47
CA ASP A 99 4.70 16.34 -1.77
C ASP A 99 6.20 16.39 -2.09
N GLU A 100 7.00 16.77 -1.11
CA GLU A 100 8.44 16.97 -1.30
C GLU A 100 9.17 15.66 -1.60
N GLU A 101 8.70 14.55 -1.02
CA GLU A 101 9.38 13.27 -1.16
C GLU A 101 8.88 12.43 -2.32
N THR A 102 7.84 12.86 -3.02
CA THR A 102 7.26 12.09 -4.15
C THR A 102 7.36 12.87 -5.46
N ARG A 103 7.44 12.12 -6.57
CA ARG A 103 7.59 12.72 -7.89
C ARG A 103 6.71 12.06 -8.92
#